data_e241fac274d3d3906311d4fc3d353595
#
_entry.id   e241fac274d3d3906311d4fc3d353595
#
_cell.length_a   1.000
_cell.length_b   1.000
_cell.length_c   1.000
_cell.angle_alpha   90.00
_cell.angle_beta   90.00
_cell.angle_gamma   90.00
#
_symmetry.space_group_name_H-M   'P 1'
#
loop_
_entity.id
_entity.type
_entity.pdbx_description
1 polymer ?
#
loop_
_entity_poly.entity_id
_entity_poly.type
_entity_poly.pdbx_seq_one_letter_code
_entity_poly.pdbx_strand_id
1 'polypeptide(L)'
;SGNDAATALAYRVSGNPRAFVGAMNAKASAIGMTSTVFRNPTGLPAAGQTTTARDMMRLALAYMSSYPGALRIHSQSFAQHGRRTLTTTNPFLGEKGVDGLKTGFTVSSGYNIIVTAKRGGTRLLIIVLGGRSAGRRNMAARELLDAGFRHPSSAEAVRREVDGSGVMNLRHGTYQKHRS
;
A
#
# COMPACT_ATOMS: atom_id res chain seq x y z
N SER A 1 7.93 2.96 8.96
CA SER A 1 8.31 3.50 7.62
C SER A 1 9.64 4.26 7.68
N GLY A 2 10.71 3.62 8.18
CA GLY A 2 12.05 4.21 8.26
C GLY A 2 12.73 4.24 6.89
N ASN A 3 12.95 5.43 6.33
CA ASN A 3 13.65 5.59 5.05
C ASN A 3 15.13 5.22 5.15
N ASP A 4 15.75 5.53 6.29
CA ASP A 4 17.11 5.14 6.66
C ASP A 4 17.26 3.62 6.73
N ALA A 5 16.31 2.93 7.38
CA ALA A 5 16.30 1.48 7.44
C ALA A 5 16.14 0.84 6.05
N ALA A 6 15.25 1.38 5.20
CA ALA A 6 15.10 0.90 3.83
C ALA A 6 16.38 1.08 3.01
N THR A 7 17.06 2.21 3.18
CA THR A 7 18.34 2.50 2.53
C THR A 7 19.44 1.56 3.03
N ALA A 8 19.54 1.34 4.34
CA ALA A 8 20.51 0.43 4.94
C ALA A 8 20.33 -1.02 4.44
N LEU A 9 19.07 -1.48 4.35
CA LEU A 9 18.76 -2.79 3.77
C LEU A 9 19.16 -2.89 2.29
N ALA A 10 18.92 -1.81 1.50
CA ALA A 10 19.33 -1.77 0.11
C ALA A 10 20.86 -1.92 -0.05
N TYR A 11 21.62 -1.22 0.80
CA TYR A 11 23.07 -1.38 0.86
C TYR A 11 23.49 -2.81 1.26
N ARG A 12 22.86 -3.36 2.29
CA ARG A 12 23.18 -4.70 2.79
C ARG A 12 22.92 -5.79 1.73
N VAL A 13 21.86 -5.65 0.94
CA VAL A 13 21.45 -6.65 -0.06
C VAL A 13 22.23 -6.53 -1.36
N SER A 14 22.53 -5.32 -1.83
CA SER A 14 23.05 -5.10 -3.19
C SER A 14 24.32 -4.25 -3.24
N GLY A 15 24.96 -3.98 -2.11
CA GLY A 15 26.18 -3.18 -2.02
C GLY A 15 25.95 -1.66 -2.23
N ASN A 16 24.91 -1.26 -2.97
CA ASN A 16 24.53 0.16 -3.16
C ASN A 16 23.06 0.29 -3.57
N PRO A 17 22.42 1.45 -3.30
CA PRO A 17 21.00 1.67 -3.60
C PRO A 17 20.66 1.61 -5.10
N ARG A 18 21.57 1.95 -5.99
CA ARG A 18 21.32 1.91 -7.44
C ARG A 18 21.18 0.48 -7.93
N ALA A 19 22.06 -0.42 -7.51
CA ALA A 19 21.97 -1.85 -7.81
C ALA A 19 20.67 -2.44 -7.24
N PHE A 20 20.30 -2.04 -6.01
CA PHE A 20 19.05 -2.48 -5.39
C PHE A 20 17.82 -2.02 -6.18
N VAL A 21 17.78 -0.77 -6.67
CA VAL A 21 16.69 -0.27 -7.53
C VAL A 21 16.61 -1.08 -8.83
N GLY A 22 17.73 -1.47 -9.41
CA GLY A 22 17.76 -2.40 -10.54
C GLY A 22 17.05 -3.72 -10.21
N ALA A 23 17.37 -4.32 -9.07
CA ALA A 23 16.74 -5.55 -8.59
C ALA A 23 15.23 -5.35 -8.29
N MET A 24 14.83 -4.21 -7.72
CA MET A 24 13.41 -3.85 -7.51
C MET A 24 12.65 -3.83 -8.84
N ASN A 25 13.17 -3.18 -9.87
CA ASN A 25 12.53 -3.09 -11.18
C ASN A 25 12.51 -4.45 -11.90
N ALA A 26 13.57 -5.24 -11.81
CA ALA A 26 13.59 -6.61 -12.33
C ALA A 26 12.53 -7.48 -11.65
N LYS A 27 12.41 -7.39 -10.31
CA LYS A 27 11.35 -8.11 -9.57
C LYS A 27 9.96 -7.63 -9.97
N ALA A 28 9.76 -6.31 -10.10
CA ALA A 28 8.49 -5.74 -10.55
C ALA A 28 8.09 -6.30 -11.92
N SER A 29 9.00 -6.32 -12.88
CA SER A 29 8.78 -6.92 -14.20
C SER A 29 8.41 -8.40 -14.09
N ALA A 30 9.16 -9.18 -13.30
CA ALA A 30 8.95 -10.61 -13.15
C ALA A 30 7.58 -10.98 -12.54
N ILE A 31 6.97 -10.08 -11.74
CA ILE A 31 5.62 -10.28 -11.18
C ILE A 31 4.54 -9.52 -11.96
N GLY A 32 4.87 -9.01 -13.14
CA GLY A 32 3.91 -8.40 -14.08
C GLY A 32 3.50 -6.97 -13.73
N MET A 33 4.30 -6.19 -12.98
CA MET A 33 4.05 -4.78 -12.68
C MET A 33 4.46 -3.90 -13.88
N THR A 34 3.64 -3.89 -14.92
CA THR A 34 3.97 -3.27 -16.21
C THR A 34 3.89 -1.74 -16.24
N SER A 35 3.31 -1.13 -15.21
CA SER A 35 3.13 0.31 -15.09
C SER A 35 3.86 0.89 -13.86
N THR A 36 4.88 0.18 -13.37
CA THR A 36 5.65 0.58 -12.20
C THR A 36 7.12 0.78 -12.55
N VAL A 37 7.66 1.91 -12.10
CA VAL A 37 9.09 2.22 -12.16
C VAL A 37 9.54 2.69 -10.80
N PHE A 38 10.47 1.97 -10.18
CA PHE A 38 11.15 2.38 -8.96
C PHE A 38 12.40 3.20 -9.30
N ARG A 39 12.66 4.25 -8.50
CA ARG A 39 13.85 5.11 -8.62
C ARG A 39 14.68 5.15 -7.33
N ASN A 40 14.08 4.74 -6.22
CA ASN A 40 14.76 4.62 -4.92
C ASN A 40 14.11 3.52 -4.07
N PRO A 41 14.80 3.05 -3.02
CA PRO A 41 14.27 2.01 -2.13
C PRO A 41 13.26 2.52 -1.11
N THR A 42 13.10 3.83 -0.95
CA THR A 42 12.34 4.45 0.14
C THR A 42 10.92 4.85 -0.25
N GLY A 43 10.65 5.04 -1.54
CA GLY A 43 9.39 5.60 -2.04
C GLY A 43 9.30 7.13 -1.93
N LEU A 44 10.39 7.82 -1.60
CA LEU A 44 10.44 9.28 -1.67
C LEU A 44 10.28 9.75 -3.13
N PRO A 45 9.73 10.96 -3.35
CA PRO A 45 9.52 11.47 -4.70
C PRO A 45 10.80 11.47 -5.53
N ALA A 46 10.70 10.94 -6.74
CA ALA A 46 11.78 10.97 -7.73
C ALA A 46 11.17 11.05 -9.13
N ALA A 47 11.85 11.77 -10.04
CA ALA A 47 11.39 11.93 -11.42
C ALA A 47 11.23 10.56 -12.11
N GLY A 48 10.04 10.31 -12.68
CA GLY A 48 9.71 9.06 -13.35
C GLY A 48 9.48 7.86 -12.42
N GLN A 49 9.36 8.05 -11.10
CA GLN A 49 8.88 7.01 -10.18
C GLN A 49 7.35 6.95 -10.23
N THR A 50 6.82 5.83 -10.67
CA THR A 50 5.38 5.64 -10.89
C THR A 50 4.94 4.26 -10.45
N THR A 51 3.63 4.13 -10.13
CA THR A 51 2.96 2.85 -9.90
C THR A 51 1.46 2.98 -10.14
N THR A 52 0.76 1.86 -10.09
CA THR A 52 -0.71 1.79 -10.14
C THR A 52 -1.25 0.92 -9.00
N ALA A 53 -2.54 1.06 -8.66
CA ALA A 53 -3.18 0.20 -7.68
C ALA A 53 -3.14 -1.28 -8.10
N ARG A 54 -3.27 -1.56 -9.40
CA ARG A 54 -3.18 -2.91 -9.96
C ARG A 54 -1.79 -3.53 -9.75
N ASP A 55 -0.73 -2.77 -9.99
CA ASP A 55 0.63 -3.26 -9.81
C ASP A 55 0.96 -3.44 -8.31
N MET A 56 0.51 -2.51 -7.47
CA MET A 56 0.65 -2.67 -6.02
C MET A 56 -0.12 -3.88 -5.48
N MET A 57 -1.25 -4.24 -6.10
CA MET A 57 -1.97 -5.47 -5.79
C MET A 57 -1.11 -6.70 -6.14
N ARG A 58 -0.49 -6.73 -7.33
CA ARG A 58 0.41 -7.82 -7.74
C ARG A 58 1.57 -7.97 -6.77
N LEU A 59 2.19 -6.85 -6.39
CA LEU A 59 3.28 -6.85 -5.43
C LEU A 59 2.84 -7.40 -4.07
N ALA A 60 1.71 -6.91 -3.53
CA ALA A 60 1.21 -7.35 -2.24
C ALA A 60 0.83 -8.84 -2.24
N LEU A 61 0.19 -9.33 -3.30
CA LEU A 61 -0.15 -10.76 -3.45
C LEU A 61 1.11 -11.62 -3.53
N ALA A 62 2.09 -11.25 -4.37
CA ALA A 62 3.37 -11.95 -4.49
C ALA A 62 4.12 -11.96 -3.16
N TYR A 63 4.15 -10.84 -2.45
CA TYR A 63 4.79 -10.71 -1.15
C TYR A 63 4.15 -11.61 -0.09
N MET A 64 2.83 -11.55 0.06
CA MET A 64 2.11 -12.36 1.06
C MET A 64 2.19 -13.86 0.75
N SER A 65 2.21 -14.24 -0.53
CA SER A 65 2.38 -15.63 -0.96
C SER A 65 3.78 -16.15 -0.68
N SER A 66 4.81 -15.36 -0.99
CA SER A 66 6.22 -15.76 -0.80
C SER A 66 6.65 -15.71 0.67
N TYR A 67 6.06 -14.82 1.46
CA TYR A 67 6.46 -14.55 2.85
C TYR A 67 5.25 -14.48 3.80
N PRO A 68 4.47 -15.56 3.95
CA PRO A 68 3.24 -15.54 4.76
C PRO A 68 3.51 -15.18 6.23
N GLY A 69 4.68 -15.56 6.76
CA GLY A 69 5.11 -15.20 8.11
C GLY A 69 5.34 -13.70 8.35
N ALA A 70 5.51 -12.92 7.29
CA ALA A 70 5.74 -11.47 7.41
C ALA A 70 4.51 -10.72 7.95
N LEU A 71 3.30 -11.27 7.78
CA LEU A 71 2.09 -10.68 8.35
C LEU A 71 2.14 -10.56 9.88
N ARG A 72 2.89 -11.43 10.57
CA ARG A 72 3.11 -11.29 12.02
C ARG A 72 3.88 -10.02 12.38
N ILE A 73 4.72 -9.51 11.47
CA ILE A 73 5.43 -8.25 11.66
C ILE A 73 4.48 -7.08 11.34
N HIS A 74 3.73 -7.19 10.25
CA HIS A 74 2.81 -6.13 9.81
C HIS A 74 1.61 -5.92 10.74
N SER A 75 1.23 -6.95 11.51
CA SER A 75 0.13 -6.87 12.48
C SER A 75 0.53 -6.26 13.83
N GLN A 76 1.81 -5.93 14.04
CA GLN A 76 2.26 -5.32 15.28
C GLN A 76 1.82 -3.86 15.36
N SER A 77 1.17 -3.49 16.46
CA SER A 77 0.74 -2.10 16.73
C SER A 77 1.92 -1.21 17.15
N PHE A 78 2.96 -1.80 17.71
CA PHE A 78 4.18 -1.09 18.13
C PHE A 78 5.38 -2.02 18.06
N ALA A 79 6.58 -1.42 18.05
CA ALA A 79 7.85 -2.10 18.20
C ALA A 79 8.79 -1.24 19.05
N GLN A 80 9.67 -1.89 19.83
CA GLN A 80 10.72 -1.20 20.58
C GLN A 80 12.00 -1.11 19.74
N HIS A 81 12.60 0.08 19.73
CA HIS A 81 13.91 0.32 19.16
C HIS A 81 14.77 1.13 20.14
N GLY A 82 15.63 0.46 20.86
CA GLY A 82 16.31 1.06 22.02
C GLY A 82 15.30 1.56 23.04
N ARG A 83 15.38 2.85 23.39
CA ARG A 83 14.45 3.50 24.33
C ARG A 83 13.18 4.08 23.65
N ARG A 84 13.04 3.93 22.34
CA ARG A 84 11.91 4.50 21.58
C ARG A 84 10.87 3.43 21.29
N THR A 85 9.61 3.77 21.55
CA THR A 85 8.46 2.99 21.06
C THR A 85 8.07 3.54 19.70
N LEU A 86 8.10 2.69 18.69
CA LEU A 86 7.62 2.98 17.34
C LEU A 86 6.19 2.45 17.22
N THR A 87 5.25 3.30 16.91
CA THR A 87 3.85 2.92 16.71
C THR A 87 3.54 2.75 15.24
N THR A 88 2.56 1.89 14.94
CA THR A 88 2.08 1.70 13.57
C THR A 88 1.47 2.97 13.00
N THR A 89 1.63 3.16 11.69
CA THR A 89 0.94 4.21 10.92
C THR A 89 -0.32 3.68 10.23
N ASN A 90 -0.63 2.38 10.38
CA ASN A 90 -1.84 1.77 9.83
C ASN A 90 -3.00 1.93 10.81
N PRO A 91 -4.00 2.78 10.51
CA PRO A 91 -5.10 3.07 11.44
C PRO A 91 -6.12 1.93 11.55
N PHE A 92 -6.00 0.90 10.73
CA PHE A 92 -6.90 -0.25 10.73
C PHE A 92 -6.40 -1.40 11.62
N LEU A 93 -5.15 -1.37 12.08
CA LEU A 93 -4.68 -2.40 13.02
C LEU A 93 -5.45 -2.34 14.33
N GLY A 94 -5.87 -3.50 14.82
CA GLY A 94 -6.80 -3.63 15.94
C GLY A 94 -8.27 -3.88 15.51
N GLU A 95 -8.61 -3.63 14.24
CA GLU A 95 -9.92 -4.00 13.71
C GLU A 95 -9.98 -5.50 13.37
N LYS A 96 -11.19 -6.05 13.42
CA LYS A 96 -11.43 -7.49 13.22
C LYS A 96 -10.80 -8.02 11.94
N GLY A 97 -9.78 -8.86 12.10
CA GLY A 97 -9.13 -9.59 11.03
C GLY A 97 -8.07 -8.81 10.26
N VAL A 98 -7.83 -7.51 10.55
CA VAL A 98 -6.79 -6.72 9.88
C VAL A 98 -5.41 -7.13 10.40
N ASP A 99 -4.51 -7.49 9.48
CA ASP A 99 -3.16 -7.97 9.77
C ASP A 99 -2.05 -7.31 8.92
N GLY A 100 -2.38 -6.19 8.26
CA GLY A 100 -1.39 -5.40 7.49
C GLY A 100 -2.05 -4.35 6.59
N LEU A 101 -1.34 -3.67 5.65
CA LEU A 101 0.01 -3.99 5.23
C LEU A 101 0.93 -2.75 5.32
N LYS A 102 0.61 -1.67 4.54
CA LYS A 102 1.51 -0.52 4.41
C LYS A 102 0.77 0.77 4.15
N THR A 103 1.18 1.84 4.83
CA THR A 103 0.79 3.23 4.53
C THR A 103 1.91 3.96 3.79
N GLY A 104 1.56 5.02 3.07
CA GLY A 104 2.51 5.92 2.44
C GLY A 104 1.91 7.30 2.27
N PHE A 105 2.76 8.32 2.36
CA PHE A 105 2.38 9.70 2.07
C PHE A 105 3.57 10.44 1.47
N THR A 106 3.29 11.16 0.41
CA THR A 106 4.14 12.25 -0.09
C THR A 106 3.24 13.35 -0.60
N VAL A 107 3.74 14.58 -0.66
CA VAL A 107 2.96 15.71 -1.20
C VAL A 107 2.51 15.42 -2.63
N SER A 108 3.37 14.80 -3.44
CA SER A 108 3.07 14.51 -4.85
C SER A 108 2.13 13.33 -5.06
N SER A 109 2.14 12.31 -4.19
CA SER A 109 1.29 11.11 -4.34
C SER A 109 0.02 11.15 -3.50
N GLY A 110 -0.10 12.08 -2.56
CA GLY A 110 -1.18 12.08 -1.58
C GLY A 110 -1.07 10.93 -0.56
N TYR A 111 -2.17 10.63 0.10
CA TYR A 111 -2.25 9.59 1.13
C TYR A 111 -2.59 8.23 0.51
N ASN A 112 -1.76 7.24 0.82
CA ASN A 112 -1.84 5.90 0.24
C ASN A 112 -1.94 4.85 1.34
N ILE A 113 -2.62 3.73 1.06
CA ILE A 113 -2.67 2.59 1.96
C ILE A 113 -2.91 1.29 1.19
N ILE A 114 -2.27 0.23 1.67
CA ILE A 114 -2.63 -1.15 1.39
C ILE A 114 -3.07 -1.77 2.71
N VAL A 115 -4.30 -2.30 2.75
CA VAL A 115 -4.85 -3.02 3.91
C VAL A 115 -5.07 -4.46 3.51
N THR A 116 -4.69 -5.40 4.36
CA THR A 116 -5.12 -6.79 4.26
C THR A 116 -5.85 -7.22 5.52
N ALA A 117 -6.92 -7.97 5.34
CA ALA A 117 -7.73 -8.48 6.42
C ALA A 117 -8.26 -9.89 6.10
N LYS A 118 -8.35 -10.76 7.11
CA LYS A 118 -8.93 -12.10 7.00
C LYS A 118 -10.08 -12.27 7.99
N ARG A 119 -11.26 -12.62 7.47
CA ARG A 119 -12.43 -12.96 8.28
C ARG A 119 -12.97 -14.29 7.80
N GLY A 120 -13.06 -15.29 8.71
CA GLY A 120 -13.37 -16.65 8.30
C GLY A 120 -12.42 -17.18 7.22
N GLY A 121 -12.96 -17.75 6.16
CA GLY A 121 -12.18 -18.23 5.00
C GLY A 121 -11.77 -17.16 3.99
N THR A 122 -12.31 -15.93 4.09
CA THR A 122 -12.10 -14.86 3.11
C THR A 122 -10.97 -13.96 3.54
N ARG A 123 -10.01 -13.73 2.64
CA ARG A 123 -8.99 -12.67 2.76
C ARG A 123 -9.25 -11.60 1.72
N LEU A 124 -9.21 -10.36 2.15
CA LEU A 124 -9.29 -9.18 1.27
C LEU A 124 -7.95 -8.45 1.25
N LEU A 125 -7.69 -7.81 0.12
CA LEU A 125 -6.59 -6.88 -0.10
C LEU A 125 -7.17 -5.61 -0.69
N ILE A 126 -7.08 -4.51 0.06
CA ILE A 126 -7.61 -3.20 -0.32
C ILE A 126 -6.44 -2.26 -0.62
N ILE A 127 -6.54 -1.54 -1.72
CA ILE A 127 -5.52 -0.57 -2.14
C ILE A 127 -6.20 0.75 -2.45
N VAL A 128 -5.78 1.80 -1.75
CA VAL A 128 -6.20 3.18 -2.01
C VAL A 128 -4.95 4.02 -2.23
N LEU A 129 -4.88 4.67 -3.38
CA LEU A 129 -3.79 5.58 -3.76
C LEU A 129 -4.35 6.98 -4.00
N GLY A 130 -3.57 8.01 -3.65
CA GLY A 130 -3.88 9.39 -4.01
C GLY A 130 -4.97 10.05 -3.18
N GLY A 131 -5.25 9.58 -1.97
CA GLY A 131 -6.22 10.23 -1.09
C GLY A 131 -5.82 11.67 -0.76
N ARG A 132 -6.77 12.61 -0.83
CA ARG A 132 -6.53 14.04 -0.54
C ARG A 132 -6.22 14.32 0.92
N SER A 133 -6.63 13.42 1.82
CA SER A 133 -6.31 13.46 3.25
C SER A 133 -6.27 12.04 3.81
N ALA A 134 -5.64 11.89 4.99
CA ALA A 134 -5.65 10.62 5.71
C ALA A 134 -7.07 10.13 6.00
N GLY A 135 -7.97 11.06 6.39
CA GLY A 135 -9.38 10.73 6.64
C GLY A 135 -10.09 10.19 5.40
N ARG A 136 -9.98 10.87 4.25
CA ARG A 136 -10.62 10.40 3.00
C ARG A 136 -10.05 9.07 2.53
N ARG A 137 -8.72 8.87 2.61
CA ARG A 137 -8.10 7.57 2.32
C ARG A 137 -8.67 6.47 3.23
N ASN A 138 -8.80 6.75 4.53
CA ASN A 138 -9.31 5.78 5.49
C ASN A 138 -10.79 5.46 5.23
N MET A 139 -11.62 6.47 4.94
CA MET A 139 -13.03 6.25 4.59
C MET A 139 -13.15 5.33 3.37
N ALA A 140 -12.44 5.63 2.28
CA ALA A 140 -12.46 4.81 1.07
C ALA A 140 -11.97 3.37 1.34
N ALA A 141 -10.91 3.21 2.13
CA ALA A 141 -10.41 1.88 2.47
C ALA A 141 -11.40 1.09 3.33
N ARG A 142 -12.09 1.75 4.26
CA ARG A 142 -13.12 1.14 5.12
C ARG A 142 -14.32 0.67 4.29
N GLU A 143 -14.85 1.51 3.42
CA GLU A 143 -15.97 1.13 2.57
C GLU A 143 -15.66 -0.06 1.67
N LEU A 144 -14.47 -0.04 1.03
CA LEU A 144 -14.02 -1.17 0.23
C LEU A 144 -13.88 -2.44 1.07
N LEU A 145 -13.38 -2.33 2.30
CA LEU A 145 -13.22 -3.47 3.20
C LEU A 145 -14.58 -4.03 3.62
N ASP A 146 -15.50 -3.17 4.00
CA ASP A 146 -16.82 -3.57 4.47
C ASP A 146 -17.67 -4.15 3.33
N ALA A 147 -17.71 -3.48 2.17
CA ALA A 147 -18.37 -3.98 0.97
C ALA A 147 -17.79 -5.32 0.51
N GLY A 148 -16.45 -5.43 0.52
CA GLY A 148 -15.77 -6.68 0.14
C GLY A 148 -16.13 -7.86 1.05
N PHE A 149 -16.28 -7.66 2.36
CA PHE A 149 -16.72 -8.71 3.27
C PHE A 149 -18.22 -8.99 3.22
N ARG A 150 -19.04 -8.02 2.82
CA ARG A 150 -20.47 -8.26 2.54
C ARG A 150 -20.68 -9.04 1.25
N HIS A 151 -19.83 -8.82 0.25
CA HIS A 151 -19.95 -9.41 -1.09
C HIS A 151 -18.66 -10.12 -1.55
N PRO A 152 -18.18 -11.14 -0.81
CA PRO A 152 -16.85 -11.73 -1.04
C PRO A 152 -16.70 -12.41 -2.40
N SER A 153 -17.80 -12.76 -3.05
CA SER A 153 -17.81 -13.44 -4.36
C SER A 153 -18.31 -12.57 -5.52
N SER A 154 -18.62 -11.28 -5.27
CA SER A 154 -19.19 -10.40 -6.29
C SER A 154 -18.52 -9.04 -6.36
N ALA A 155 -17.53 -8.91 -7.25
CA ALA A 155 -16.89 -7.63 -7.53
C ALA A 155 -17.88 -6.56 -8.02
N GLU A 156 -18.94 -6.97 -8.73
CA GLU A 156 -19.97 -6.04 -9.22
C GLU A 156 -20.83 -5.50 -8.07
N ALA A 157 -21.21 -6.32 -7.09
CA ALA A 157 -21.95 -5.88 -5.92
C ALA A 157 -21.11 -4.93 -5.06
N VAL A 158 -19.82 -5.23 -4.83
CA VAL A 158 -18.87 -4.31 -4.17
C VAL A 158 -18.81 -2.98 -4.90
N ARG A 159 -18.68 -3.01 -6.22
CA ARG A 159 -18.60 -1.79 -7.04
C ARG A 159 -19.86 -0.94 -6.93
N ARG A 160 -21.05 -1.53 -7.08
CA ARG A 160 -22.34 -0.81 -6.97
C ARG A 160 -22.50 -0.15 -5.61
N GLU A 161 -22.17 -0.85 -4.54
CA GLU A 161 -22.28 -0.31 -3.18
C GLU A 161 -21.33 0.88 -2.96
N VAL A 162 -20.06 0.73 -3.37
CA VAL A 162 -19.04 1.77 -3.17
C VAL A 162 -19.27 2.98 -4.08
N ASP A 163 -19.71 2.78 -5.32
CA ASP A 163 -20.08 3.88 -6.23
C ASP A 163 -21.31 4.66 -5.68
N GLY A 164 -22.27 3.96 -5.06
CA GLY A 164 -23.46 4.54 -4.45
C GLY A 164 -23.20 5.38 -3.19
N SER A 165 -22.13 5.08 -2.46
CA SER A 165 -21.76 5.80 -1.23
C SER A 165 -21.20 7.20 -1.47
N GLY A 166 -20.75 7.49 -2.69
CA GLY A 166 -20.13 8.77 -3.07
C GLY A 166 -18.72 8.98 -2.50
N VAL A 167 -18.21 8.07 -1.64
CA VAL A 167 -16.86 8.18 -1.05
C VAL A 167 -15.77 7.97 -2.10
N MET A 168 -16.05 7.13 -3.09
CA MET A 168 -15.16 6.82 -4.22
C MET A 168 -15.31 7.79 -5.39
N ASN A 169 -15.87 8.98 -5.20
CA ASN A 169 -16.01 9.97 -6.30
C ASN A 169 -14.62 10.51 -6.70
N LEU A 170 -13.78 9.58 -7.18
CA LEU A 170 -12.44 9.80 -7.73
C LEU A 170 -12.50 10.36 -9.17
N ARG A 171 -13.71 10.56 -9.73
CA ARG A 171 -13.90 10.95 -11.14
C ARG A 171 -13.58 12.43 -11.44
N HIS A 172 -13.31 13.26 -10.45
CA HIS A 172 -12.97 14.68 -10.65
C HIS A 172 -11.69 15.09 -9.94
N GLY A 173 -10.60 14.40 -10.29
CA GLY A 173 -9.25 14.77 -9.95
C GLY A 173 -8.39 14.88 -11.19
N THR A 174 -8.70 15.81 -12.10
CA THR A 174 -7.71 16.29 -13.07
C THR A 174 -6.57 16.88 -12.27
N TYR A 175 -5.45 16.17 -12.27
CA TYR A 175 -4.19 16.66 -11.76
C TYR A 175 -3.74 17.78 -12.69
N GLN A 176 -4.07 19.03 -12.34
CA GLN A 176 -3.44 20.19 -12.97
C GLN A 176 -2.00 20.26 -12.49
N LYS A 177 -1.09 19.97 -13.41
CA LYS A 177 0.33 20.22 -13.27
C LYS A 177 0.50 21.73 -13.10
N HIS A 178 0.78 22.22 -11.90
CA HIS A 178 1.31 23.56 -11.74
C HIS A 178 2.69 23.59 -12.40
N ARG A 179 2.75 24.27 -13.56
CA ARG A 179 3.99 24.73 -14.15
C ARG A 179 4.44 25.95 -13.35
N SER A 180 5.58 25.89 -12.77
CA SER A 180 6.44 27.04 -12.42
C SER A 180 7.85 26.66 -12.74
#